data_f658c935522d6bca6b61ce27915d4e06
#
_entry.id   f658c935522d6bca6b61ce27915d4e06
#
_cell.length_a   1.000
_cell.length_b   1.000
_cell.length_c   1.000
_cell.angle_alpha   90.00
_cell.angle_beta   90.00
_cell.angle_gamma   90.00
#
_symmetry.space_group_name_H-M   'P 1'
#
loop_
_entity.id
_entity.type
_entity.pdbx_description
1 polymer ?
#
loop_
_entity_poly.entity_id
_entity_poly.type
_entity_poly.pdbx_seq_one_letter_code
_entity_poly.pdbx_strand_id
1 'polypeptide(L)'
;VNNDFKKEEALFFSQKNIDDYSAFKKMYPHNLKTSNPKIQKPSIKRHINPDGSYPKLQIHETNNIKSNIFHGEYAEPKYLPGGDKYLLVEFGNVMNLELNFKAQGLAKAIETANIKGVYETLPCFASMIVHYNPDEIKFNDLKTELVQLVKNLKSSDDVVVESRLFRFPTVYLDKWTKEAVNDYVSKIAFKKSDPEFIVELNNLDNVDHFVRVHSGTEYWVASLGFWPGLPFTMPLDPRCKLTAPKYNPPRTWTPKGTVGMGG
;
A
#
# COMPACT_ATOMS: atom_id res chain seq x y z
N VAL A 1 21.45 -7.88 -21.38
CA VAL A 1 20.27 -8.71 -21.27
C VAL A 1 19.12 -7.99 -21.96
N ASN A 2 18.71 -8.57 -23.02
CA ASN A 2 17.82 -8.30 -24.12
C ASN A 2 16.71 -7.27 -23.96
N ASN A 3 16.79 -6.21 -24.80
CA ASN A 3 15.72 -5.26 -25.08
C ASN A 3 14.48 -5.92 -25.75
N ASP A 4 14.63 -7.12 -26.30
CA ASP A 4 13.54 -7.85 -26.97
C ASP A 4 12.53 -8.42 -25.98
N PHE A 5 12.97 -8.84 -24.80
CA PHE A 5 12.08 -9.33 -23.75
C PHE A 5 11.12 -8.25 -23.22
N LYS A 6 11.60 -7.00 -23.14
CA LYS A 6 10.75 -5.86 -22.73
C LYS A 6 9.67 -5.51 -23.75
N LYS A 7 9.91 -5.75 -25.04
CA LYS A 7 8.93 -5.49 -26.09
C LYS A 7 7.84 -6.56 -26.16
N GLU A 8 8.20 -7.84 -25.96
CA GLU A 8 7.24 -8.93 -25.94
C GLU A 8 6.34 -8.91 -24.71
N GLU A 9 6.89 -8.57 -23.52
CA GLU A 9 6.08 -8.37 -22.32
C GLU A 9 5.09 -7.20 -22.49
N ALA A 10 5.53 -6.07 -23.02
CA ALA A 10 4.67 -4.92 -23.23
C ALA A 10 3.53 -5.19 -24.25
N LEU A 11 3.81 -5.98 -25.29
CA LEU A 11 2.81 -6.40 -26.28
C LEU A 11 1.84 -7.44 -25.70
N PHE A 12 2.32 -8.39 -24.92
CA PHE A 12 1.49 -9.39 -24.27
C PHE A 12 0.48 -8.77 -23.30
N PHE A 13 0.89 -7.75 -22.57
CA PHE A 13 0.00 -7.06 -21.63
C PHE A 13 -1.01 -6.12 -22.31
N SER A 14 -0.68 -5.50 -23.46
CA SER A 14 -1.56 -4.53 -24.07
C SER A 14 -2.77 -5.16 -24.77
N GLN A 15 -2.57 -6.17 -25.60
CA GLN A 15 -3.64 -6.75 -26.45
C GLN A 15 -4.63 -7.58 -25.62
N LYS A 16 -4.12 -8.46 -24.76
CA LYS A 16 -4.98 -9.32 -23.93
C LYS A 16 -5.80 -8.51 -22.90
N ASN A 17 -5.23 -7.45 -22.34
CA ASN A 17 -5.94 -6.58 -21.41
C ASN A 17 -7.08 -5.78 -22.10
N ILE A 18 -6.92 -5.39 -23.36
CA ILE A 18 -7.97 -4.71 -24.12
C ILE A 18 -9.15 -5.65 -24.37
N ASP A 19 -8.89 -6.89 -24.75
CA ASP A 19 -9.94 -7.89 -25.01
C ASP A 19 -10.68 -8.27 -23.73
N ASP A 20 -9.95 -8.52 -22.64
CA ASP A 20 -10.52 -8.80 -21.33
C ASP A 20 -11.28 -7.61 -20.75
N TYR A 21 -10.83 -6.38 -21.00
CA TYR A 21 -11.53 -5.17 -20.58
C TYR A 21 -12.83 -4.96 -21.37
N SER A 22 -12.83 -5.23 -22.67
CA SER A 22 -14.03 -5.14 -23.49
C SER A 22 -15.09 -6.15 -23.05
N ALA A 23 -14.68 -7.36 -22.70
CA ALA A 23 -15.54 -8.39 -22.11
C ALA A 23 -16.05 -7.97 -20.73
N PHE A 24 -15.19 -7.41 -19.89
CA PHE A 24 -15.52 -6.89 -18.57
C PHE A 24 -16.53 -5.74 -18.65
N LYS A 25 -16.35 -4.79 -19.56
CA LYS A 25 -17.27 -3.67 -19.77
C LYS A 25 -18.64 -4.11 -20.26
N LYS A 26 -18.71 -5.17 -21.05
CA LYS A 26 -19.99 -5.80 -21.48
C LYS A 26 -20.72 -6.47 -20.32
N MET A 27 -19.99 -7.02 -19.34
CA MET A 27 -20.55 -7.69 -18.18
C MET A 27 -20.96 -6.75 -17.04
N TYR A 28 -20.40 -5.53 -17.04
CA TYR A 28 -20.73 -4.46 -16.08
C TYR A 28 -21.15 -3.21 -16.87
N PRO A 29 -22.32 -3.21 -17.50
CA PRO A 29 -22.84 -2.00 -18.13
C PRO A 29 -23.02 -0.91 -17.07
N HIS A 30 -22.66 0.31 -17.42
CA HIS A 30 -22.70 1.48 -16.51
C HIS A 30 -24.07 1.74 -15.88
N ASN A 31 -25.11 1.09 -16.37
CA ASN A 31 -26.47 1.12 -15.87
C ASN A 31 -26.85 -0.22 -15.26
N LEU A 32 -26.16 -0.65 -14.22
CA LEU A 32 -26.76 -1.59 -13.27
C LEU A 32 -27.89 -0.86 -12.49
N LYS A 33 -28.90 -0.40 -13.22
CA LYS A 33 -30.22 -0.32 -12.63
C LYS A 33 -30.55 -1.76 -12.28
N THR A 34 -30.38 -2.10 -11.01
CA THR A 34 -30.71 -3.41 -10.49
C THR A 34 -32.19 -3.68 -10.74
N SER A 35 -32.49 -4.31 -11.85
CA SER A 35 -33.80 -4.90 -12.11
C SER A 35 -34.02 -6.16 -11.24
N ASN A 36 -33.05 -6.48 -10.39
CA ASN A 36 -33.18 -7.60 -9.46
C ASN A 36 -33.74 -7.11 -8.13
N PRO A 37 -35.03 -7.36 -7.84
CA PRO A 37 -35.71 -6.88 -6.64
C PRO A 37 -35.16 -7.47 -5.33
N LYS A 38 -34.23 -8.43 -5.41
CA LYS A 38 -33.58 -9.05 -4.24
C LYS A 38 -32.33 -8.30 -3.77
N ILE A 39 -31.82 -7.35 -4.55
CA ILE A 39 -30.70 -6.51 -4.09
C ILE A 39 -31.32 -5.35 -3.32
N GLN A 40 -31.51 -5.52 -2.03
CA GLN A 40 -31.81 -4.39 -1.15
C GLN A 40 -30.66 -3.38 -1.28
N LYS A 41 -31.02 -2.13 -1.62
CA LYS A 41 -30.04 -1.04 -1.58
C LYS A 41 -29.39 -1.07 -0.19
N PRO A 42 -28.08 -1.14 -0.10
CA PRO A 42 -27.41 -1.15 1.19
C PRO A 42 -27.89 0.07 1.98
N SER A 43 -28.17 -0.11 3.25
CA SER A 43 -28.58 0.96 4.17
C SER A 43 -27.48 2.02 4.38
N ILE A 44 -26.31 1.82 3.81
CA ILE A 44 -25.15 2.69 3.84
C ILE A 44 -25.33 3.82 2.79
N LYS A 45 -26.36 4.65 2.98
CA LYS A 45 -26.58 5.85 2.17
C LYS A 45 -25.47 6.89 2.28
N ARG A 46 -24.46 6.68 3.13
CA ARG A 46 -23.45 7.70 3.46
C ARG A 46 -22.26 7.74 2.53
N HIS A 47 -22.09 6.73 1.67
CA HIS A 47 -20.87 6.60 0.84
C HIS A 47 -21.12 6.48 -0.66
N ILE A 48 -22.37 6.57 -1.08
CA ILE A 48 -22.75 6.53 -2.50
C ILE A 48 -23.74 7.67 -2.74
N ASN A 49 -23.45 8.53 -3.71
CA ASN A 49 -24.35 9.59 -4.11
C ASN A 49 -25.68 9.02 -4.63
N PRO A 50 -26.80 9.79 -4.60
CA PRO A 50 -28.09 9.31 -5.08
C PRO A 50 -28.11 8.89 -6.56
N ASP A 51 -27.20 9.37 -7.36
CA ASP A 51 -26.98 9.02 -8.78
C ASP A 51 -26.15 7.74 -8.97
N GLY A 52 -25.72 7.09 -7.88
CA GLY A 52 -24.85 5.91 -7.90
C GLY A 52 -23.38 6.20 -8.07
N SER A 53 -22.96 7.46 -8.12
CA SER A 53 -21.56 7.85 -8.11
C SER A 53 -20.98 7.76 -6.71
N TYR A 54 -19.66 7.54 -6.62
CA TYR A 54 -18.95 7.67 -5.35
C TYR A 54 -18.76 9.15 -5.04
N PRO A 55 -18.90 9.56 -3.77
CA PRO A 55 -18.50 10.89 -3.39
C PRO A 55 -17.04 11.06 -3.81
N LYS A 56 -16.75 12.15 -4.52
CA LYS A 56 -15.35 12.55 -4.70
C LYS A 56 -14.75 12.52 -3.30
N LEU A 57 -13.62 11.84 -3.14
CA LEU A 57 -12.86 11.94 -1.90
C LEU A 57 -12.54 13.42 -1.72
N GLN A 58 -13.47 14.14 -1.10
CA GLN A 58 -13.09 15.33 -0.42
C GLN A 58 -12.17 14.77 0.68
N ILE A 59 -10.90 15.00 0.52
CA ILE A 59 -10.05 15.15 1.69
C ILE A 59 -10.84 16.19 2.49
N HIS A 60 -11.57 15.70 3.47
CA HIS A 60 -12.16 16.60 4.43
C HIS A 60 -10.96 17.27 5.08
N GLU A 61 -10.57 18.41 4.53
CA GLU A 61 -10.12 19.46 5.39
C GLU A 61 -11.26 19.61 6.37
N THR A 62 -11.14 18.89 7.47
CA THR A 62 -11.99 19.10 8.64
C THR A 62 -11.58 20.47 9.15
N ASN A 63 -12.15 21.49 8.52
CA ASN A 63 -11.92 22.90 8.79
C ASN A 63 -12.34 23.32 10.20
N ASN A 64 -12.58 22.36 11.12
CA ASN A 64 -12.99 22.68 12.47
C ASN A 64 -12.37 21.84 13.58
N ILE A 65 -11.54 20.86 13.25
CA ILE A 65 -10.55 20.40 14.21
C ILE A 65 -9.23 20.89 13.64
N LYS A 66 -8.72 22.01 14.14
CA LYS A 66 -7.29 22.30 14.09
C LYS A 66 -6.61 21.18 14.89
N SER A 67 -6.56 19.99 14.30
CA SER A 67 -5.65 18.98 14.78
C SER A 67 -4.28 19.55 14.48
N ASN A 68 -3.60 20.04 15.52
CA ASN A 68 -2.17 20.32 15.48
C ASN A 68 -1.39 19.01 15.27
N ILE A 69 -1.92 18.08 14.48
CA ILE A 69 -1.25 16.85 14.09
C ILE A 69 -0.28 17.27 13.00
N PHE A 70 0.97 17.33 13.39
CA PHE A 70 2.05 17.52 12.44
C PHE A 70 2.06 16.32 11.48
N HIS A 71 2.04 16.61 10.17
CA HIS A 71 2.21 15.62 9.11
C HIS A 71 3.56 15.85 8.45
N GLY A 72 4.42 14.86 8.55
CA GLY A 72 5.75 14.95 7.95
C GLY A 72 6.82 14.14 8.69
N GLU A 73 8.06 14.44 8.41
CA GLU A 73 9.22 13.95 9.13
C GLU A 73 9.33 14.67 10.47
N TYR A 74 9.64 13.94 11.53
CA TYR A 74 9.90 14.55 12.84
C TYR A 74 11.32 15.13 12.88
N ALA A 75 11.48 16.27 13.55
CA ALA A 75 12.80 16.87 13.76
C ALA A 75 13.74 15.90 14.51
N GLU A 76 13.18 15.14 15.46
CA GLU A 76 13.86 14.07 16.18
C GLU A 76 12.95 12.84 16.18
N PRO A 77 13.45 11.63 15.92
CA PRO A 77 12.66 10.41 15.98
C PRO A 77 12.05 10.20 17.37
N LYS A 78 10.87 9.64 17.40
CA LYS A 78 10.23 9.23 18.65
C LYS A 78 10.62 7.79 18.98
N TYR A 79 10.82 7.54 20.27
CA TYR A 79 11.15 6.23 20.81
C TYR A 79 10.07 5.84 21.81
N LEU A 80 9.24 4.88 21.46
CA LEU A 80 8.05 4.52 22.22
C LEU A 80 8.10 3.05 22.62
N PRO A 81 7.64 2.71 23.85
CA PRO A 81 7.55 1.31 24.24
C PRO A 81 6.38 0.62 23.53
N GLY A 82 6.61 -0.58 23.02
CA GLY A 82 5.60 -1.48 22.47
C GLY A 82 5.40 -2.68 23.40
N GLY A 83 4.77 -2.47 24.56
CA GLY A 83 4.79 -3.45 25.63
C GLY A 83 6.17 -3.49 26.30
N ASP A 84 6.58 -4.69 26.76
CA ASP A 84 7.83 -4.90 27.52
C ASP A 84 9.02 -5.36 26.64
N LYS A 85 8.76 -5.86 25.44
CA LYS A 85 9.76 -6.48 24.56
C LYS A 85 10.00 -5.76 23.24
N TYR A 86 9.28 -4.66 22.99
CA TYR A 86 9.39 -3.94 21.74
C TYR A 86 9.65 -2.45 21.97
N LEU A 87 10.49 -1.89 21.13
CA LEU A 87 10.72 -0.46 21.03
C LEU A 87 10.37 0.00 19.62
N LEU A 88 9.45 0.95 19.52
CA LEU A 88 9.10 1.59 18.24
C LEU A 88 9.98 2.83 18.07
N VAL A 89 10.66 2.92 16.93
CA VAL A 89 11.30 4.14 16.45
C VAL A 89 10.45 4.71 15.33
N GLU A 90 9.97 5.93 15.51
CA GLU A 90 9.13 6.63 14.53
C GLU A 90 9.90 7.84 13.97
N PHE A 91 10.12 7.88 12.66
CA PHE A 91 10.81 8.99 11.99
C PHE A 91 9.84 10.05 11.47
N GLY A 92 8.60 9.71 11.30
CA GLY A 92 7.53 10.58 10.80
C GLY A 92 6.21 9.86 10.73
N ASN A 93 5.18 10.57 10.26
CA ASN A 93 3.82 10.03 10.11
C ASN A 93 3.28 10.16 8.68
N VAL A 94 4.16 10.11 7.70
CA VAL A 94 3.85 10.11 6.28
C VAL A 94 4.54 8.95 5.58
N MET A 95 3.91 8.45 4.51
CA MET A 95 4.54 7.45 3.64
C MET A 95 5.53 8.15 2.70
N ASN A 96 6.81 7.99 2.99
CA ASN A 96 7.91 8.59 2.25
C ASN A 96 9.07 7.60 2.11
N LEU A 97 9.67 7.50 0.92
CA LEU A 97 10.81 6.61 0.66
C LEU A 97 12.03 6.99 1.49
N GLU A 98 12.29 8.28 1.68
CA GLU A 98 13.42 8.76 2.48
C GLU A 98 13.32 8.28 3.94
N LEU A 99 12.12 8.37 4.53
CA LEU A 99 11.88 7.87 5.88
C LEU A 99 12.02 6.35 5.96
N ASN A 100 11.60 5.65 4.90
CA ASN A 100 11.81 4.21 4.83
C ASN A 100 13.29 3.87 4.74
N PHE A 101 14.07 4.58 3.95
CA PHE A 101 15.53 4.38 3.88
C PHE A 101 16.22 4.70 5.21
N LYS A 102 15.75 5.67 5.99
CA LYS A 102 16.24 5.90 7.36
C LYS A 102 15.94 4.70 8.27
N ALA A 103 14.73 4.13 8.17
CA ALA A 103 14.38 2.92 8.93
C ALA A 103 15.25 1.72 8.53
N GLN A 104 15.47 1.51 7.24
CA GLN A 104 16.35 0.45 6.72
C GLN A 104 17.82 0.67 7.13
N GLY A 105 18.28 1.91 7.03
CA GLY A 105 19.64 2.29 7.46
C GLY A 105 19.87 2.04 8.94
N LEU A 106 18.90 2.37 9.79
CA LEU A 106 18.98 2.08 11.22
C LEU A 106 18.94 0.56 11.49
N ALA A 107 18.11 -0.20 10.78
CA ALA A 107 18.09 -1.66 10.91
C ALA A 107 19.46 -2.25 10.59
N LYS A 108 20.11 -1.80 9.53
CA LYS A 108 21.47 -2.22 9.17
C LYS A 108 22.53 -1.79 10.20
N ALA A 109 22.39 -0.59 10.75
CA ALA A 109 23.28 -0.11 11.80
C ALA A 109 23.17 -0.96 13.09
N ILE A 110 21.95 -1.33 13.48
CA ILE A 110 21.70 -2.22 14.63
C ILE A 110 22.30 -3.61 14.38
N GLU A 111 22.10 -4.18 13.21
CA GLU A 111 22.69 -5.46 12.81
C GLU A 111 24.21 -5.42 12.92
N THR A 112 24.82 -4.35 12.40
CA THR A 112 26.27 -4.17 12.44
C THR A 112 26.81 -3.95 13.86
N ALA A 113 26.08 -3.21 14.68
CA ALA A 113 26.45 -2.95 16.08
C ALA A 113 26.32 -4.21 16.98
N ASN A 114 25.55 -5.20 16.53
CA ASN A 114 25.30 -6.46 17.26
C ASN A 114 24.95 -6.23 18.73
N ILE A 115 23.96 -5.36 18.97
CA ILE A 115 23.57 -4.96 20.33
C ILE A 115 23.06 -6.18 21.09
N LYS A 116 23.70 -6.48 22.22
CA LYS A 116 23.31 -7.59 23.06
C LYS A 116 21.86 -7.43 23.55
N GLY A 117 21.08 -8.47 23.44
CA GLY A 117 19.66 -8.47 23.82
C GLY A 117 18.70 -7.97 22.73
N VAL A 118 19.18 -7.51 21.57
CA VAL A 118 18.34 -7.25 20.40
C VAL A 118 18.24 -8.53 19.57
N TYR A 119 17.00 -8.93 19.24
CA TYR A 119 16.73 -10.14 18.48
C TYR A 119 16.50 -9.89 17.00
N GLU A 120 15.68 -8.88 16.69
CA GLU A 120 15.34 -8.54 15.32
C GLU A 120 14.86 -7.09 15.18
N THR A 121 14.87 -6.61 13.95
CA THR A 121 14.35 -5.32 13.56
C THR A 121 13.36 -5.47 12.43
N LEU A 122 12.28 -4.72 12.48
CA LEU A 122 11.17 -4.77 11.52
C LEU A 122 10.95 -3.36 10.96
N PRO A 123 11.69 -2.95 9.93
CA PRO A 123 11.48 -1.66 9.28
C PRO A 123 10.12 -1.62 8.58
N CYS A 124 9.47 -0.46 8.65
CA CYS A 124 8.20 -0.16 8.03
C CYS A 124 8.29 1.16 7.25
N PHE A 125 7.17 1.73 6.80
CA PHE A 125 7.14 2.92 5.94
C PHE A 125 7.96 4.10 6.49
N ALA A 126 7.65 4.53 7.69
CA ALA A 126 8.31 5.68 8.35
C ALA A 126 8.70 5.35 9.80
N SER A 127 8.80 4.08 10.12
CA SER A 127 9.07 3.60 11.47
C SER A 127 9.77 2.26 11.46
N MET A 128 10.22 1.82 12.61
CA MET A 128 10.81 0.51 12.80
C MET A 128 10.48 -0.01 14.20
N ILE A 129 10.17 -1.30 14.30
CA ILE A 129 10.09 -1.98 15.59
C ILE A 129 11.40 -2.72 15.84
N VAL A 130 11.91 -2.61 17.05
CA VAL A 130 13.04 -3.38 17.57
C VAL A 130 12.51 -4.35 18.60
N HIS A 131 12.71 -5.65 18.38
CA HIS A 131 12.41 -6.71 19.34
C HIS A 131 13.64 -6.97 20.19
N TYR A 132 13.49 -6.87 21.51
CA TYR A 132 14.62 -7.01 22.44
C TYR A 132 14.23 -7.78 23.71
N ASN A 133 15.24 -8.26 24.43
CA ASN A 133 15.09 -8.90 25.73
C ASN A 133 15.31 -7.87 26.86
N PRO A 134 14.27 -7.50 27.63
CA PRO A 134 14.41 -6.52 28.72
C PRO A 134 15.24 -7.01 29.92
N ASP A 135 15.55 -8.31 29.99
CA ASP A 135 16.44 -8.85 30.99
C ASP A 135 17.92 -8.66 30.65
N GLU A 136 18.23 -8.50 29.36
CA GLU A 136 19.60 -8.29 28.88
C GLU A 136 19.92 -6.82 28.65
N ILE A 137 18.96 -6.02 28.15
CA ILE A 137 19.10 -4.58 27.97
C ILE A 137 17.81 -3.86 28.35
N LYS A 138 17.91 -2.81 29.13
CA LYS A 138 16.72 -2.02 29.53
C LYS A 138 16.31 -1.05 28.43
N PHE A 139 15.02 -0.68 28.40
CA PHE A 139 14.47 0.23 27.41
C PHE A 139 15.27 1.53 27.24
N ASN A 140 15.67 2.16 28.36
CA ASN A 140 16.39 3.43 28.31
C ASN A 140 17.82 3.27 27.78
N ASP A 141 18.47 2.14 28.09
CA ASP A 141 19.82 1.86 27.59
C ASP A 141 19.76 1.57 26.10
N LEU A 142 18.82 0.72 25.65
CA LEU A 142 18.58 0.49 24.22
C LEU A 142 18.25 1.79 23.49
N LYS A 143 17.36 2.61 24.04
CA LYS A 143 17.02 3.91 23.45
C LYS A 143 18.27 4.78 23.27
N THR A 144 19.16 4.81 24.27
CA THR A 144 20.40 5.60 24.20
C THR A 144 21.29 5.11 23.06
N GLU A 145 21.48 3.81 22.91
CA GLU A 145 22.21 3.21 21.81
C GLU A 145 21.59 3.59 20.45
N LEU A 146 20.27 3.44 20.32
CA LEU A 146 19.58 3.77 19.08
C LEU A 146 19.67 5.25 18.73
N VAL A 147 19.60 6.15 19.70
CA VAL A 147 19.81 7.61 19.48
C VAL A 147 21.20 7.88 18.91
N GLN A 148 22.23 7.21 19.41
CA GLN A 148 23.60 7.37 18.88
C GLN A 148 23.71 6.81 17.46
N LEU A 149 23.12 5.64 17.19
CA LEU A 149 23.12 5.07 15.86
C LEU A 149 22.40 6.00 14.87
N VAL A 150 21.25 6.55 15.23
CA VAL A 150 20.50 7.49 14.36
C VAL A 150 21.31 8.74 14.05
N LYS A 151 22.01 9.33 15.04
CA LYS A 151 22.88 10.49 14.83
C LYS A 151 24.02 10.20 13.86
N ASN A 152 24.47 8.96 13.80
CA ASN A 152 25.56 8.52 12.94
C ASN A 152 25.07 7.99 11.58
N LEU A 153 23.75 7.95 11.34
CA LEU A 153 23.23 7.57 10.03
C LEU A 153 23.69 8.57 8.98
N LYS A 154 24.15 8.05 7.88
CA LYS A 154 24.39 8.84 6.68
C LYS A 154 23.09 9.52 6.22
N SER A 155 23.23 10.59 5.44
CA SER A 155 22.10 11.14 4.71
C SER A 155 21.36 10.02 3.96
N SER A 156 20.04 10.15 3.81
CA SER A 156 19.23 9.19 3.02
C SER A 156 19.80 8.97 1.62
N ASP A 157 20.42 10.00 1.06
CA ASP A 157 21.07 9.97 -0.27
C ASP A 157 22.31 9.08 -0.32
N ASP A 158 22.95 8.84 0.82
CA ASP A 158 24.17 8.03 0.94
C ASP A 158 23.88 6.59 1.43
N VAL A 159 22.62 6.27 1.71
CA VAL A 159 22.25 4.93 2.16
C VAL A 159 22.25 3.97 0.97
N VAL A 160 23.12 2.99 1.02
CA VAL A 160 23.16 1.88 0.06
C VAL A 160 22.56 0.65 0.70
N VAL A 161 21.46 0.16 0.11
CA VAL A 161 20.78 -1.05 0.56
C VAL A 161 20.90 -2.10 -0.52
N GLU A 162 21.40 -3.28 -0.14
CA GLU A 162 21.38 -4.43 -1.04
C GLU A 162 19.93 -4.84 -1.29
N SER A 163 19.57 -4.97 -2.56
CA SER A 163 18.21 -5.31 -2.96
C SER A 163 18.20 -6.33 -4.09
N ARG A 164 17.07 -6.98 -4.28
CA ARG A 164 16.82 -7.90 -5.38
C ARG A 164 15.56 -7.47 -6.11
N LEU A 165 15.64 -7.41 -7.44
CA LEU A 165 14.50 -7.15 -8.29
C LEU A 165 13.78 -8.45 -8.63
N PHE A 166 12.50 -8.53 -8.24
CA PHE A 166 11.61 -9.62 -8.64
C PHE A 166 10.62 -9.11 -9.66
N ARG A 167 10.42 -9.88 -10.74
CA ARG A 167 9.41 -9.59 -11.75
C ARG A 167 8.31 -10.64 -11.70
N PHE A 168 7.10 -10.16 -11.40
CA PHE A 168 5.92 -11.01 -11.30
C PHE A 168 5.06 -10.83 -12.55
N PRO A 169 4.80 -11.88 -13.34
CA PRO A 169 3.78 -11.83 -14.36
C PRO A 169 2.43 -11.51 -13.73
N THR A 170 1.82 -10.41 -14.16
CA THR A 170 0.56 -9.92 -13.59
C THR A 170 -0.51 -9.87 -14.66
N VAL A 171 -1.65 -10.50 -14.40
CA VAL A 171 -2.83 -10.43 -15.25
C VAL A 171 -3.77 -9.36 -14.69
N TYR A 172 -4.09 -8.37 -15.49
CA TYR A 172 -5.10 -7.37 -15.17
C TYR A 172 -6.48 -7.80 -15.68
N LEU A 173 -7.54 -7.34 -15.04
CA LEU A 173 -8.93 -7.60 -15.43
C LEU A 173 -9.27 -9.10 -15.50
N ASP A 174 -8.67 -9.87 -14.64
CA ASP A 174 -8.80 -11.32 -14.62
C ASP A 174 -10.20 -11.77 -14.15
N LYS A 175 -10.52 -13.02 -14.46
CA LYS A 175 -11.83 -13.58 -14.12
C LYS A 175 -12.03 -13.82 -12.61
N TRP A 176 -10.96 -14.08 -11.88
CA TRP A 176 -11.06 -14.45 -10.45
C TRP A 176 -11.32 -13.23 -9.58
N THR A 177 -10.62 -12.11 -9.82
CA THR A 177 -10.91 -10.85 -9.12
C THR A 177 -12.29 -10.33 -9.47
N LYS A 178 -12.73 -10.52 -10.71
CA LYS A 178 -14.08 -10.21 -11.16
C LYS A 178 -15.13 -11.04 -10.45
N GLU A 179 -14.92 -12.34 -10.29
CA GLU A 179 -15.80 -13.22 -9.55
C GLU A 179 -15.91 -12.79 -8.09
N ALA A 180 -14.80 -12.40 -7.45
CA ALA A 180 -14.78 -11.87 -6.11
C ALA A 180 -15.60 -10.56 -5.98
N VAL A 181 -15.51 -9.66 -6.96
CA VAL A 181 -16.32 -8.43 -7.01
C VAL A 181 -17.80 -8.76 -7.19
N ASN A 182 -18.14 -9.72 -8.06
CA ASN A 182 -19.52 -10.17 -8.26
C ASN A 182 -20.13 -10.74 -6.98
N ASP A 183 -19.37 -11.58 -6.29
CA ASP A 183 -19.80 -12.16 -5.03
C ASP A 183 -20.05 -11.06 -3.98
N TYR A 184 -19.13 -10.09 -3.90
CA TYR A 184 -19.28 -8.94 -3.02
C TYR A 184 -20.54 -8.12 -3.33
N VAL A 185 -20.76 -7.79 -4.60
CA VAL A 185 -21.93 -7.00 -5.03
C VAL A 185 -23.23 -7.73 -4.78
N SER A 186 -23.25 -9.05 -4.93
CA SER A 186 -24.45 -9.86 -4.73
C SER A 186 -24.85 -10.05 -3.27
N LYS A 187 -23.88 -10.00 -2.34
CA LYS A 187 -24.08 -10.40 -0.93
C LYS A 187 -23.92 -9.26 0.07
N ILE A 188 -23.09 -8.26 -0.25
CA ILE A 188 -22.63 -7.28 0.74
C ILE A 188 -23.06 -5.86 0.38
N ALA A 189 -22.53 -5.30 -0.69
CA ALA A 189 -22.80 -3.91 -1.05
C ALA A 189 -22.57 -3.65 -2.54
N PHE A 190 -23.36 -2.73 -3.11
CA PHE A 190 -23.11 -2.27 -4.47
C PHE A 190 -21.76 -1.57 -4.59
N LYS A 191 -21.06 -1.88 -5.69
CA LYS A 191 -19.77 -1.30 -6.02
C LYS A 191 -19.54 -1.34 -7.53
N LYS A 192 -18.87 -0.32 -8.06
CA LYS A 192 -18.27 -0.37 -9.40
C LYS A 192 -17.15 -1.42 -9.44
N SER A 193 -16.79 -1.83 -10.62
CA SER A 193 -15.59 -2.67 -10.78
C SER A 193 -14.36 -1.95 -10.23
N ASP A 194 -13.40 -2.70 -9.68
CA ASP A 194 -12.20 -2.12 -9.09
C ASP A 194 -11.40 -1.25 -10.08
N PRO A 195 -11.16 -1.68 -11.33
CA PRO A 195 -10.46 -0.85 -12.30
C PRO A 195 -11.17 0.46 -12.62
N GLU A 196 -12.49 0.43 -12.82
CA GLU A 196 -13.28 1.64 -13.11
C GLU A 196 -13.27 2.60 -11.90
N PHE A 197 -13.33 2.05 -10.71
CA PHE A 197 -13.27 2.83 -9.47
C PHE A 197 -11.90 3.51 -9.31
N ILE A 198 -10.80 2.81 -9.58
CA ILE A 198 -9.46 3.36 -9.51
C ILE A 198 -9.26 4.46 -10.57
N VAL A 199 -9.74 4.24 -11.78
CA VAL A 199 -9.70 5.23 -12.87
C VAL A 199 -10.39 6.54 -12.45
N GLU A 200 -11.60 6.43 -11.92
CA GLU A 200 -12.37 7.60 -11.49
C GLU A 200 -11.69 8.33 -10.32
N LEU A 201 -11.24 7.58 -9.33
CA LEU A 201 -10.66 8.13 -8.12
C LEU A 201 -9.34 8.87 -8.37
N ASN A 202 -8.54 8.37 -9.30
CA ASN A 202 -7.24 8.94 -9.64
C ASN A 202 -7.28 9.86 -10.87
N ASN A 203 -8.46 10.21 -11.40
CA ASN A 203 -8.66 11.03 -12.57
C ASN A 203 -7.87 10.53 -13.82
N LEU A 204 -7.85 9.22 -14.02
CA LEU A 204 -7.23 8.60 -15.17
C LEU A 204 -8.21 8.62 -16.37
N ASP A 205 -7.68 8.57 -17.60
CA ASP A 205 -8.51 8.62 -18.80
C ASP A 205 -9.36 7.35 -18.99
N ASN A 206 -8.77 6.19 -18.70
CA ASN A 206 -9.37 4.89 -18.90
C ASN A 206 -8.57 3.79 -18.19
N VAL A 207 -9.02 2.54 -18.29
CA VAL A 207 -8.38 1.39 -17.65
C VAL A 207 -7.01 1.08 -18.26
N ASP A 208 -6.80 1.33 -19.54
CA ASP A 208 -5.47 1.15 -20.15
C ASP A 208 -4.47 2.15 -19.57
N HIS A 209 -4.93 3.37 -19.26
CA HIS A 209 -4.11 4.35 -18.56
C HIS A 209 -3.75 3.85 -17.14
N PHE A 210 -4.73 3.31 -16.41
CA PHE A 210 -4.47 2.69 -15.12
C PHE A 210 -3.42 1.57 -15.21
N VAL A 211 -3.55 0.65 -16.17
CA VAL A 211 -2.59 -0.44 -16.36
C VAL A 211 -1.19 0.10 -16.64
N ARG A 212 -1.07 1.09 -17.53
CA ARG A 212 0.23 1.72 -17.85
C ARG A 212 0.86 2.39 -16.63
N VAL A 213 0.08 3.12 -15.85
CA VAL A 213 0.56 3.77 -14.63
C VAL A 213 1.03 2.74 -13.60
N HIS A 214 0.19 1.73 -13.34
CA HIS A 214 0.51 0.70 -12.34
C HIS A 214 1.68 -0.18 -12.75
N SER A 215 1.83 -0.53 -14.03
CA SER A 215 2.94 -1.36 -14.51
C SER A 215 4.16 -0.57 -14.97
N GLY A 216 4.07 0.76 -15.00
CA GLY A 216 5.09 1.65 -15.58
C GLY A 216 6.29 1.94 -14.68
N THR A 217 6.29 1.46 -13.44
CA THR A 217 7.35 1.71 -12.47
C THR A 217 7.75 0.44 -11.73
N GLU A 218 8.92 0.46 -11.14
CA GLU A 218 9.32 -0.50 -10.12
C GLU A 218 8.75 -0.09 -8.77
N TYR A 219 8.54 -1.08 -7.89
CA TYR A 219 7.99 -0.88 -6.56
C TYR A 219 9.02 -1.30 -5.52
N TRP A 220 9.23 -0.44 -4.55
CA TRP A 220 10.05 -0.72 -3.39
C TRP A 220 9.22 -1.41 -2.31
N VAL A 221 9.69 -2.53 -1.77
CA VAL A 221 9.09 -3.18 -0.61
C VAL A 221 9.48 -2.40 0.64
N ALA A 222 8.58 -1.57 1.12
CA ALA A 222 8.81 -0.73 2.29
C ALA A 222 8.62 -1.48 3.61
N SER A 223 7.81 -2.54 3.60
CA SER A 223 7.50 -3.33 4.80
C SER A 223 7.02 -4.71 4.41
N LEU A 224 7.25 -5.67 5.30
CA LEU A 224 6.55 -6.95 5.33
C LEU A 224 5.62 -6.96 6.55
N GLY A 225 4.35 -7.30 6.38
CA GLY A 225 3.44 -7.24 7.51
C GLY A 225 2.05 -7.77 7.21
N PHE A 226 1.15 -7.62 8.18
CA PHE A 226 -0.21 -8.14 8.18
C PHE A 226 -0.29 -9.68 8.09
N TRP A 227 0.46 -10.28 7.17
CA TRP A 227 0.59 -11.71 6.97
C TRP A 227 2.06 -12.04 6.68
N PRO A 228 2.61 -13.19 7.16
CA PRO A 228 3.99 -13.56 6.88
C PRO A 228 4.29 -13.55 5.38
N GLY A 229 5.32 -12.77 5.00
CA GLY A 229 5.76 -12.64 3.62
C GLY A 229 4.90 -11.72 2.72
N LEU A 230 3.88 -11.04 3.25
CA LEU A 230 3.10 -10.07 2.47
C LEU A 230 3.89 -8.76 2.31
N PRO A 231 4.27 -8.38 1.08
CA PRO A 231 4.99 -7.13 0.85
C PRO A 231 4.02 -5.95 0.76
N PHE A 232 4.37 -4.88 1.46
CA PHE A 232 3.78 -3.56 1.26
C PHE A 232 4.75 -2.73 0.45
N THR A 233 4.27 -2.20 -0.67
CA THR A 233 5.14 -1.56 -1.65
C THR A 233 4.76 -0.13 -1.91
N MET A 234 5.76 0.66 -2.30
CA MET A 234 5.59 2.03 -2.80
C MET A 234 6.19 2.12 -4.22
N PRO A 235 5.54 2.83 -5.15
CA PRO A 235 6.12 3.07 -6.47
C PRO A 235 7.37 3.93 -6.34
N LEU A 236 8.43 3.59 -7.08
CA LEU A 236 9.65 4.41 -7.13
C LEU A 236 9.45 5.69 -7.93
N ASP A 237 8.57 5.67 -8.94
CA ASP A 237 8.17 6.89 -9.64
C ASP A 237 6.93 7.50 -8.97
N PRO A 238 7.04 8.69 -8.36
CA PRO A 238 5.92 9.33 -7.68
C PRO A 238 4.74 9.66 -8.61
N ARG A 239 4.97 9.75 -9.93
CA ARG A 239 3.90 9.95 -10.93
C ARG A 239 3.02 8.72 -11.08
N CYS A 240 3.51 7.55 -10.68
CA CYS A 240 2.79 6.29 -10.69
C CYS A 240 2.05 5.99 -9.37
N LYS A 241 2.02 6.95 -8.44
CA LYS A 241 1.29 6.79 -7.19
C LYS A 241 -0.21 6.78 -7.46
N LEU A 242 -0.85 5.68 -7.10
CA LEU A 242 -2.30 5.50 -7.15
C LEU A 242 -2.86 5.39 -5.74
N THR A 243 -4.07 5.88 -5.55
CA THR A 243 -4.77 5.83 -4.27
C THR A 243 -6.08 5.08 -4.45
N ALA A 244 -6.39 4.20 -3.51
CA ALA A 244 -7.68 3.54 -3.43
C ALA A 244 -8.04 3.26 -1.97
N PRO A 245 -9.25 3.59 -1.51
CA PRO A 245 -9.70 3.23 -0.18
C PRO A 245 -9.93 1.73 -0.09
N LYS A 246 -9.83 1.19 1.12
CA LYS A 246 -10.24 -0.17 1.41
C LYS A 246 -11.75 -0.33 1.19
N TYR A 247 -12.16 -1.57 0.93
CA TYR A 247 -13.59 -1.92 0.89
C TYR A 247 -14.25 -1.61 2.24
N ASN A 248 -15.42 -0.99 2.18
CA ASN A 248 -16.26 -0.75 3.34
C ASN A 248 -17.76 -1.00 2.97
N PRO A 249 -18.36 -2.08 3.47
CA PRO A 249 -17.81 -3.15 4.32
C PRO A 249 -16.68 -3.95 3.64
N PRO A 250 -15.81 -4.63 4.39
CA PRO A 250 -14.74 -5.43 3.80
C PRO A 250 -15.32 -6.65 3.05
N ARG A 251 -14.63 -7.10 2.01
CA ARG A 251 -14.98 -8.36 1.34
C ARG A 251 -14.51 -9.56 2.17
N THR A 252 -15.23 -10.68 2.03
CA THR A 252 -15.00 -11.88 2.84
C THR A 252 -13.85 -12.75 2.33
N TRP A 253 -13.52 -12.64 1.05
CA TRP A 253 -12.43 -13.41 0.44
C TRP A 253 -11.74 -12.66 -0.69
N THR A 254 -10.52 -13.06 -0.96
CA THR A 254 -9.66 -12.54 -2.03
C THR A 254 -9.01 -13.72 -2.73
N PRO A 255 -9.02 -13.79 -4.06
CA PRO A 255 -8.34 -14.86 -4.79
C PRO A 255 -6.86 -14.93 -4.44
N LYS A 256 -6.32 -16.15 -4.38
CA LYS A 256 -4.89 -16.35 -4.15
C LYS A 256 -4.06 -15.67 -5.25
N GLY A 257 -3.00 -14.99 -4.86
CA GLY A 257 -2.09 -14.30 -5.77
C GLY A 257 -2.58 -12.91 -6.24
N THR A 258 -3.68 -12.41 -5.67
CA THR A 258 -4.16 -11.07 -6.00
C THR A 258 -3.17 -10.01 -5.53
N VAL A 259 -2.85 -9.06 -6.41
CA VAL A 259 -2.21 -7.81 -6.03
C VAL A 259 -3.29 -6.86 -5.53
N GLY A 260 -3.20 -6.47 -4.26
CA GLY A 260 -4.12 -5.53 -3.63
C GLY A 260 -3.60 -4.10 -3.73
N MET A 261 -4.52 -3.17 -3.88
CA MET A 261 -4.26 -1.75 -3.79
C MET A 261 -5.19 -1.17 -2.74
N GLY A 262 -4.68 -0.32 -1.89
CA GLY A 262 -5.53 0.37 -0.93
C GLY A 262 -4.90 0.59 0.43
N GLY A 263 -5.41 1.56 1.12
CA GLY A 263 -5.03 1.91 2.48
C GLY A 263 -4.89 3.38 2.68
#